data_ba7dcb1ebd9a3a17bc340a7c076a2573
#
_entry.id   ba7dcb1ebd9a3a17bc340a7c076a2573
#
_cell.length_a   1.000
_cell.length_b   1.000
_cell.length_c   1.000
_cell.angle_alpha   90.00
_cell.angle_beta   90.00
_cell.angle_gamma   90.00
#
_symmetry.space_group_name_H-M   'P 1'
#
loop_
_entity.id
_entity.type
_entity.pdbx_description
1 polymer ?
#
loop_
_entity_poly.entity_id
_entity_poly.type
_entity_poly.pdbx_seq_one_letter_code
_entity_poly.pdbx_strand_id
1 'polypeptide(L)'
;MKIRQICAAAMAFVLLLPSVGCGKGQMRKDLDAMTAAHEMGVGINLGNTFEAFWADENDHTAGASTIGENTPQNYETCWGAVVTTDECIDGIAAAGFSTLRVPVYWGNMMADDGTYQISADYIARVQEVVDKALADGLYVVINIHHYDEFLIKHHPQDEVLAAVGTVWKQIAEQFRNYPDHLVFEGFNEALGTPQDGTELTEDETYDYVNRMNQTFVDTVRATGGNNAARILIASGYWTNIDLTTDEKFCMPEDTVPDKLMVSVHYIDNSFYWMNQIGGERWEQYSTDQCNLLKARFTDNGIPVFVGECTSIYEDSHFIQNPRTEGSSACLQYILDMAADYTFVPVLWDVNDNFYSRTDCRISSDSDQAVITEVADRIAQKEYTGLPSLCILYCFNREI
;
A
#
# COMPACT_ATOMS: atom_id res chain seq x y z
N MET A 1 28.13 -57.79 54.26
CA MET A 1 27.41 -57.76 52.98
C MET A 1 26.91 -56.33 52.77
N LYS A 2 27.56 -55.54 51.95
CA LYS A 2 27.21 -54.10 51.71
C LYS A 2 26.50 -54.02 50.39
N ILE A 3 25.23 -53.63 50.39
CA ILE A 3 24.40 -53.38 49.25
C ILE A 3 24.67 -51.91 48.80
N ARG A 4 25.23 -51.75 47.64
CA ARG A 4 25.44 -50.43 46.94
C ARG A 4 24.10 -50.03 46.27
N GLN A 5 23.53 -48.93 46.67
CA GLN A 5 22.47 -48.28 45.97
C GLN A 5 23.08 -47.49 44.81
N ILE A 6 22.63 -47.80 43.62
CA ILE A 6 22.93 -47.02 42.40
C ILE A 6 21.78 -46.02 42.21
N CYS A 7 22.07 -44.76 42.43
CA CYS A 7 21.15 -43.67 42.03
C CYS A 7 21.27 -43.44 40.55
N ALA A 8 20.23 -43.77 39.78
CA ALA A 8 20.09 -43.35 38.38
C ALA A 8 19.55 -41.92 38.33
N ALA A 9 20.38 -40.97 37.93
CA ALA A 9 19.95 -39.62 37.62
C ALA A 9 19.28 -39.61 36.22
N ALA A 10 17.97 -39.48 36.20
CA ALA A 10 17.23 -39.22 34.96
C ALA A 10 17.46 -37.77 34.55
N MET A 11 18.29 -37.55 33.52
CA MET A 11 18.35 -36.26 32.79
C MET A 11 17.08 -36.10 31.98
N ALA A 12 16.18 -35.26 32.43
CA ALA A 12 15.08 -34.79 31.60
C ALA A 12 15.63 -33.85 30.52
N PHE A 13 15.74 -34.33 29.29
CA PHE A 13 15.95 -33.53 28.13
C PHE A 13 14.64 -32.77 27.84
N VAL A 14 14.56 -31.51 28.25
CA VAL A 14 13.52 -30.60 27.80
C VAL A 14 13.86 -30.28 26.34
N LEU A 15 13.22 -30.99 25.41
CA LEU A 15 13.13 -30.59 24.02
C LEU A 15 12.35 -29.27 24.00
N LEU A 16 13.08 -28.15 23.92
CA LEU A 16 12.53 -26.88 23.44
C LEU A 16 12.15 -27.11 21.96
N LEU A 17 10.90 -27.52 21.76
CA LEU A 17 10.28 -27.39 20.44
C LEU A 17 10.27 -25.88 20.14
N PRO A 18 10.84 -25.43 19.01
CA PRO A 18 10.62 -24.07 18.59
C PRO A 18 9.10 -23.92 18.44
N SER A 19 8.52 -22.95 19.12
CA SER A 19 7.16 -22.50 18.84
C SER A 19 7.13 -22.17 17.35
N VAL A 20 6.48 -23.02 16.57
CA VAL A 20 6.13 -22.73 15.19
C VAL A 20 5.13 -21.59 15.31
N GLY A 21 5.64 -20.36 15.20
CA GLY A 21 4.82 -19.18 15.02
C GLY A 21 4.00 -19.38 13.76
N CYS A 22 2.71 -19.19 13.87
CA CYS A 22 1.75 -19.24 12.81
C CYS A 22 2.28 -18.49 11.57
N GLY A 23 2.38 -19.21 10.47
CA GLY A 23 2.47 -18.83 9.08
C GLY A 23 2.99 -17.46 8.65
N LYS A 24 4.18 -17.02 9.09
CA LYS A 24 4.91 -15.95 8.38
C LYS A 24 5.60 -16.62 7.20
N GLY A 25 5.10 -16.37 5.99
CA GLY A 25 5.69 -16.88 4.75
C GLY A 25 7.21 -16.61 4.67
N GLN A 26 7.90 -17.29 3.78
CA GLN A 26 9.34 -17.11 3.61
C GLN A 26 9.62 -15.86 2.77
N MET A 27 10.64 -15.09 3.14
CA MET A 27 11.13 -13.98 2.31
C MET A 27 11.86 -14.51 1.07
N ARG A 28 11.30 -14.29 -0.11
CA ARG A 28 11.94 -14.55 -1.42
C ARG A 28 12.82 -13.35 -1.79
N LYS A 29 14.11 -13.46 -1.54
CA LYS A 29 15.06 -12.35 -1.77
C LYS A 29 15.27 -12.05 -3.26
N ASP A 30 15.02 -13.01 -4.11
CA ASP A 30 15.11 -12.96 -5.58
C ASP A 30 13.83 -12.51 -6.26
N LEU A 31 12.71 -12.35 -5.53
CA LEU A 31 11.46 -11.81 -6.06
C LEU A 31 11.68 -10.38 -6.54
N ASP A 32 11.54 -10.14 -7.84
CA ASP A 32 11.55 -8.79 -8.41
C ASP A 32 10.18 -8.11 -8.31
N ALA A 33 10.16 -6.79 -8.48
CA ALA A 33 8.95 -5.98 -8.34
C ALA A 33 7.92 -6.30 -9.44
N MET A 34 8.34 -6.64 -10.66
CA MET A 34 7.43 -6.98 -11.75
C MET A 34 6.71 -8.31 -11.48
N THR A 35 7.43 -9.31 -10.97
CA THR A 35 6.83 -10.59 -10.54
C THR A 35 5.88 -10.37 -9.36
N ALA A 36 6.29 -9.58 -8.35
CA ALA A 36 5.43 -9.25 -7.23
C ALA A 36 4.14 -8.53 -7.68
N ALA A 37 4.24 -7.56 -8.58
CA ALA A 37 3.09 -6.85 -9.13
C ALA A 37 2.09 -7.80 -9.82
N HIS A 38 2.59 -8.79 -10.56
CA HIS A 38 1.73 -9.80 -11.15
C HIS A 38 1.00 -10.65 -10.09
N GLU A 39 1.71 -11.07 -9.05
CA GLU A 39 1.13 -11.85 -7.95
C GLU A 39 0.15 -11.04 -7.08
N MET A 40 0.33 -9.72 -6.99
CA MET A 40 -0.55 -8.82 -6.23
C MET A 40 -1.96 -8.74 -6.81
N GLY A 41 -2.14 -9.03 -8.11
CA GLY A 41 -3.46 -9.16 -8.75
C GLY A 41 -4.38 -7.96 -8.53
N VAL A 42 -5.64 -8.21 -8.20
CA VAL A 42 -6.63 -7.18 -7.85
C VAL A 42 -6.63 -6.99 -6.33
N GLY A 43 -6.55 -5.75 -5.89
CA GLY A 43 -6.57 -5.38 -4.48
C GLY A 43 -7.79 -4.56 -4.06
N ILE A 44 -7.93 -4.42 -2.74
CA ILE A 44 -8.91 -3.55 -2.10
C ILE A 44 -8.26 -2.79 -0.96
N ASN A 45 -8.71 -1.55 -0.72
CA ASN A 45 -8.33 -0.76 0.42
C ASN A 45 -9.21 -1.06 1.64
N LEU A 46 -8.61 -1.10 2.81
CA LEU A 46 -9.31 -1.01 4.09
C LEU A 46 -9.48 0.47 4.44
N GLY A 47 -10.23 1.20 3.61
CA GLY A 47 -10.36 2.66 3.71
C GLY A 47 -11.27 3.11 4.86
N ASN A 48 -11.10 4.35 5.29
CA ASN A 48 -11.75 4.97 6.46
C ASN A 48 -11.56 4.17 7.77
N THR A 49 -10.43 3.51 7.92
CA THR A 49 -10.14 2.61 9.03
C THR A 49 -8.92 3.11 9.83
N PHE A 50 -7.71 2.70 9.48
CA PHE A 50 -6.52 3.13 10.22
C PHE A 50 -5.98 4.49 9.75
N GLU A 51 -6.38 4.99 8.61
CA GLU A 51 -6.08 6.36 8.18
C GLU A 51 -7.10 7.37 8.74
N ALA A 52 -8.23 6.91 9.29
CA ALA A 52 -9.21 7.78 9.92
C ALA A 52 -8.60 8.45 11.16
N PHE A 53 -8.84 9.75 11.30
CA PHE A 53 -8.35 10.54 12.41
C PHE A 53 -9.34 11.65 12.77
N TRP A 54 -9.11 12.28 13.90
CA TRP A 54 -9.81 13.48 14.30
C TRP A 54 -8.82 14.58 14.64
N ALA A 55 -8.95 15.72 14.00
CA ALA A 55 -8.21 16.91 14.34
C ALA A 55 -9.17 18.00 14.80
N ASP A 56 -8.84 18.69 15.89
CA ASP A 56 -9.55 19.92 16.25
C ASP A 56 -9.09 21.02 15.29
N GLU A 57 -10.03 21.75 14.67
CA GLU A 57 -9.73 22.86 13.76
C GLU A 57 -8.84 23.97 14.41
N ASN A 58 -8.80 24.00 15.73
CA ASN A 58 -8.00 24.95 16.51
C ASN A 58 -6.72 24.32 17.09
N ASP A 59 -6.55 23.01 16.94
CA ASP A 59 -5.35 22.31 17.40
C ASP A 59 -4.36 22.18 16.24
N HIS A 60 -3.30 22.98 16.32
CA HIS A 60 -2.21 22.98 15.33
C HIS A 60 -1.06 22.08 15.76
N THR A 61 -1.30 21.12 16.63
CA THR A 61 -0.29 20.14 17.05
C THR A 61 -0.05 19.08 15.96
N ALA A 62 1.12 18.49 16.01
CA ALA A 62 1.58 17.50 15.02
C ALA A 62 0.91 16.12 15.15
N GLY A 63 -0.15 15.99 15.90
CA GLY A 63 -0.84 14.71 16.16
C GLY A 63 -2.33 14.81 15.99
N ALA A 64 -2.98 13.66 15.92
CA ALA A 64 -4.43 13.58 15.96
C ALA A 64 -4.96 13.92 17.36
N SER A 65 -6.12 14.58 17.40
CA SER A 65 -6.84 14.78 18.66
C SER A 65 -7.26 13.46 19.29
N THR A 66 -7.21 13.39 20.60
CA THR A 66 -7.61 12.20 21.35
C THR A 66 -9.10 11.90 21.17
N ILE A 67 -9.44 10.66 20.83
CA ILE A 67 -10.81 10.19 20.63
C ILE A 67 -11.19 9.21 21.74
N GLY A 68 -12.30 9.50 22.44
CA GLY A 68 -12.88 8.62 23.45
C GLY A 68 -11.88 8.21 24.52
N GLU A 69 -11.69 6.90 24.73
CA GLU A 69 -10.77 6.36 25.72
C GLU A 69 -9.32 6.23 25.19
N ASN A 70 -9.04 6.82 24.03
CA ASN A 70 -7.74 6.76 23.37
C ASN A 70 -7.27 5.32 23.09
N THR A 71 -8.14 4.51 22.53
CA THR A 71 -7.82 3.14 22.09
C THR A 71 -7.72 3.08 20.57
N PRO A 72 -6.96 2.17 19.99
CA PRO A 72 -6.89 2.02 18.54
C PRO A 72 -8.26 1.93 17.87
N GLN A 73 -9.22 1.23 18.48
CA GLN A 73 -10.57 1.06 17.96
C GLN A 73 -11.37 2.37 17.91
N ASN A 74 -11.07 3.34 18.78
CA ASN A 74 -11.71 4.66 18.71
C ASN A 74 -11.33 5.39 17.42
N TYR A 75 -10.09 5.26 16.97
CA TYR A 75 -9.63 5.83 15.70
C TYR A 75 -10.13 5.01 14.52
N GLU A 76 -10.01 3.69 14.57
CA GLU A 76 -10.46 2.76 13.54
C GLU A 76 -11.92 3.00 13.12
N THR A 77 -12.76 3.49 14.03
CA THR A 77 -14.20 3.68 13.79
C THR A 77 -14.64 5.12 13.67
N CYS A 78 -13.75 6.11 13.82
CA CYS A 78 -14.14 7.51 13.93
C CYS A 78 -14.74 8.12 12.66
N TRP A 79 -14.43 7.53 11.49
CA TRP A 79 -15.06 7.94 10.22
C TRP A 79 -16.21 7.01 9.79
N GLY A 80 -16.74 6.21 10.73
CA GLY A 80 -17.93 5.38 10.52
C GLY A 80 -17.67 3.95 10.09
N ALA A 81 -16.41 3.53 9.97
CA ALA A 81 -16.08 2.13 9.76
C ALA A 81 -16.44 1.29 11.00
N VAL A 82 -16.63 -0.01 10.82
CA VAL A 82 -16.71 -0.98 11.91
C VAL A 82 -15.33 -1.48 12.28
N VAL A 83 -15.16 -1.98 13.50
CA VAL A 83 -13.90 -2.64 13.88
C VAL A 83 -13.64 -3.82 12.96
N THR A 84 -12.45 -3.85 12.36
CA THR A 84 -12.05 -4.92 11.43
C THR A 84 -11.90 -6.24 12.18
N THR A 85 -12.61 -7.28 11.73
CA THR A 85 -12.56 -8.61 12.29
C THR A 85 -11.80 -9.58 11.38
N ASP A 86 -11.42 -10.74 11.93
CA ASP A 86 -10.78 -11.80 11.15
C ASP A 86 -11.69 -12.27 10.01
N GLU A 87 -13.00 -12.39 10.27
CA GLU A 87 -13.98 -12.80 9.28
C GLU A 87 -14.11 -11.81 8.13
N CYS A 88 -13.94 -10.51 8.40
CA CYS A 88 -13.92 -9.50 7.35
C CYS A 88 -12.73 -9.74 6.39
N ILE A 89 -11.55 -10.05 6.93
CA ILE A 89 -10.35 -10.31 6.12
C ILE A 89 -10.49 -11.65 5.38
N ASP A 90 -10.99 -12.72 6.04
CA ASP A 90 -11.32 -14.00 5.39
C ASP A 90 -12.25 -13.79 4.18
N GLY A 91 -13.26 -12.92 4.34
CA GLY A 91 -14.20 -12.59 3.27
C GLY A 91 -13.56 -11.83 2.12
N ILE A 92 -12.60 -10.93 2.37
CA ILE A 92 -11.83 -10.25 1.32
C ILE A 92 -11.04 -11.25 0.49
N ALA A 93 -10.32 -12.16 1.13
CA ALA A 93 -9.59 -13.22 0.44
C ALA A 93 -10.54 -14.15 -0.35
N ALA A 94 -11.67 -14.54 0.26
CA ALA A 94 -12.68 -15.40 -0.39
C ALA A 94 -13.38 -14.72 -1.58
N ALA A 95 -13.47 -13.39 -1.60
CA ALA A 95 -14.01 -12.62 -2.71
C ALA A 95 -13.10 -12.61 -3.96
N GLY A 96 -11.86 -13.09 -3.84
CA GLY A 96 -10.90 -13.17 -4.96
C GLY A 96 -9.89 -12.03 -5.02
N PHE A 97 -9.82 -11.18 -4.00
CA PHE A 97 -8.75 -10.20 -3.90
C PHE A 97 -7.42 -10.89 -3.53
N SER A 98 -6.35 -10.42 -4.13
CA SER A 98 -4.99 -10.90 -3.84
C SER A 98 -4.17 -9.90 -3.02
N THR A 99 -4.62 -8.65 -2.90
CA THR A 99 -3.94 -7.58 -2.17
C THR A 99 -4.90 -6.83 -1.26
N LEU A 100 -4.49 -6.61 -0.01
CA LEU A 100 -5.12 -5.71 0.94
C LEU A 100 -4.20 -4.51 1.19
N ARG A 101 -4.61 -3.32 0.77
CA ARG A 101 -3.93 -2.07 1.17
C ARG A 101 -4.55 -1.58 2.48
N VAL A 102 -3.72 -1.35 3.46
CA VAL A 102 -4.08 -0.87 4.79
C VAL A 102 -3.49 0.53 4.96
N PRO A 103 -4.23 1.58 4.59
CA PRO A 103 -3.82 2.96 4.82
C PRO A 103 -3.70 3.22 6.32
N VAL A 104 -2.62 3.89 6.77
CA VAL A 104 -2.41 4.14 8.20
C VAL A 104 -2.01 5.59 8.46
N TYR A 105 -2.77 6.29 9.29
CA TYR A 105 -2.38 7.56 9.87
C TYR A 105 -1.64 7.34 11.19
N TRP A 106 -0.32 7.30 11.13
CA TRP A 106 0.52 7.02 12.30
C TRP A 106 0.53 8.15 13.34
N GLY A 107 -0.04 9.32 13.01
CA GLY A 107 -0.30 10.40 13.96
C GLY A 107 -1.33 10.05 15.04
N ASN A 108 -2.14 9.02 14.81
CA ASN A 108 -3.06 8.49 15.84
C ASN A 108 -2.26 7.91 17.01
N MET A 109 -2.59 8.34 18.23
CA MET A 109 -1.93 7.91 19.46
C MET A 109 -0.39 8.12 19.47
N MET A 110 0.15 8.96 18.56
CA MET A 110 1.57 9.32 18.53
C MET A 110 1.88 10.29 19.66
N ALA A 111 3.10 10.20 20.20
CA ALA A 111 3.58 11.17 21.20
C ALA A 111 3.73 12.56 20.58
N ASP A 112 3.20 13.57 21.27
CA ASP A 112 3.28 14.99 20.90
C ASP A 112 4.39 15.69 21.70
N ASP A 113 5.61 15.19 21.61
CA ASP A 113 6.79 15.72 22.32
C ASP A 113 8.00 15.90 21.38
N GLY A 114 7.75 15.85 20.06
CA GLY A 114 8.78 15.94 19.03
C GLY A 114 9.59 14.65 18.83
N THR A 115 9.28 13.57 19.53
CA THR A 115 9.94 12.28 19.32
C THR A 115 9.31 11.44 18.21
N TYR A 116 8.09 11.77 17.79
CA TYR A 116 7.28 11.00 16.81
C TYR A 116 7.16 9.52 17.20
N GLN A 117 7.09 9.22 18.50
CA GLN A 117 6.99 7.85 18.99
C GLN A 117 5.58 7.33 18.76
N ILE A 118 5.46 6.28 17.90
CA ILE A 118 4.20 5.59 17.65
C ILE A 118 3.80 4.80 18.89
N SER A 119 2.52 4.87 19.28
CA SER A 119 2.00 4.05 20.39
C SER A 119 2.18 2.55 20.12
N ALA A 120 2.66 1.82 21.12
CA ALA A 120 2.81 0.38 21.04
C ALA A 120 1.46 -0.32 20.81
N ASP A 121 0.37 0.20 21.39
CA ASP A 121 -0.97 -0.37 21.22
C ASP A 121 -1.49 -0.14 19.80
N TYR A 122 -1.20 1.04 19.22
CA TYR A 122 -1.65 1.36 17.86
C TYR A 122 -0.93 0.50 16.81
N ILE A 123 0.40 0.41 16.89
CA ILE A 123 1.17 -0.41 15.95
C ILE A 123 0.83 -1.91 16.12
N ALA A 124 0.54 -2.36 17.36
CA ALA A 124 0.11 -3.74 17.60
C ALA A 124 -1.25 -4.03 16.94
N ARG A 125 -2.20 -3.09 16.98
CA ARG A 125 -3.50 -3.26 16.31
C ARG A 125 -3.37 -3.33 14.79
N VAL A 126 -2.56 -2.46 14.18
CA VAL A 126 -2.25 -2.56 12.75
C VAL A 126 -1.60 -3.90 12.43
N GLN A 127 -0.68 -4.37 13.28
CA GLN A 127 -0.02 -5.65 13.11
C GLN A 127 -1.00 -6.84 13.14
N GLU A 128 -2.02 -6.83 14.00
CA GLU A 128 -3.05 -7.87 14.03
C GLU A 128 -3.73 -8.04 12.67
N VAL A 129 -4.12 -6.94 12.03
CA VAL A 129 -4.73 -6.95 10.70
C VAL A 129 -3.75 -7.44 9.63
N VAL A 130 -2.51 -6.96 9.68
CA VAL A 130 -1.44 -7.41 8.77
C VAL A 130 -1.18 -8.91 8.93
N ASP A 131 -1.05 -9.40 10.16
CA ASP A 131 -0.79 -10.82 10.45
C ASP A 131 -1.92 -11.71 9.91
N LYS A 132 -3.18 -11.29 10.09
CA LYS A 132 -4.36 -12.02 9.59
C LYS A 132 -4.39 -12.06 8.06
N ALA A 133 -4.23 -10.91 7.40
CA ALA A 133 -4.24 -10.85 5.94
C ALA A 133 -3.11 -11.68 5.30
N LEU A 134 -1.92 -11.65 5.89
CA LEU A 134 -0.81 -12.51 5.45
C LEU A 134 -1.08 -14.00 5.70
N ALA A 135 -1.79 -14.36 6.78
CA ALA A 135 -2.18 -15.74 7.07
C ALA A 135 -3.18 -16.27 6.03
N ASP A 136 -4.03 -15.40 5.47
CA ASP A 136 -4.96 -15.71 4.40
C ASP A 136 -4.32 -15.72 3.00
N GLY A 137 -3.02 -15.44 2.92
CA GLY A 137 -2.23 -15.48 1.69
C GLY A 137 -2.28 -14.20 0.88
N LEU A 138 -2.85 -13.13 1.40
CA LEU A 138 -2.89 -11.84 0.73
C LEU A 138 -1.50 -11.16 0.71
N TYR A 139 -1.23 -10.40 -0.33
CA TYR A 139 -0.28 -9.31 -0.23
C TYR A 139 -0.87 -8.20 0.64
N VAL A 140 -0.04 -7.60 1.47
CA VAL A 140 -0.45 -6.49 2.34
C VAL A 140 0.41 -5.28 2.05
N VAL A 141 -0.22 -4.14 1.80
CA VAL A 141 0.49 -2.87 1.61
C VAL A 141 0.14 -1.94 2.77
N ILE A 142 1.14 -1.47 3.50
CA ILE A 142 0.99 -0.43 4.52
C ILE A 142 1.77 0.82 4.13
N ASN A 143 1.27 2.00 4.52
CA ASN A 143 1.88 3.28 4.17
C ASN A 143 1.91 4.27 5.33
N ILE A 144 2.42 5.47 5.08
CA ILE A 144 2.10 6.67 5.85
C ILE A 144 1.00 7.41 5.07
N HIS A 145 -0.20 7.46 5.66
CA HIS A 145 -1.34 8.21 5.13
C HIS A 145 -1.48 9.54 5.88
N HIS A 146 -2.05 10.58 5.28
CA HIS A 146 -2.27 11.89 5.91
C HIS A 146 -1.07 12.51 6.64
N TYR A 147 0.16 12.23 6.18
CA TYR A 147 1.38 12.76 6.78
C TYR A 147 1.47 14.30 6.72
N ASP A 148 0.78 14.93 5.77
CA ASP A 148 0.64 16.37 5.62
C ASP A 148 -0.06 17.02 6.82
N GLU A 149 -1.00 16.35 7.48
CA GLU A 149 -1.72 16.88 8.62
C GLU A 149 -0.86 17.02 9.86
N PHE A 150 0.10 16.14 10.09
CA PHE A 150 0.92 16.16 11.30
C PHE A 150 2.42 16.42 11.07
N LEU A 151 2.91 16.29 9.83
CA LEU A 151 4.30 16.54 9.47
C LEU A 151 4.46 17.81 8.64
N ILE A 152 3.92 17.83 7.40
CA ILE A 152 4.18 18.93 6.46
C ILE A 152 3.59 20.24 6.94
N LYS A 153 2.38 20.20 7.50
CA LYS A 153 1.60 21.39 7.85
C LYS A 153 2.26 22.30 8.88
N HIS A 154 3.14 21.76 9.70
CA HIS A 154 3.64 22.45 10.90
C HIS A 154 5.17 22.54 10.97
N HIS A 155 5.91 21.97 10.03
CA HIS A 155 7.35 21.84 10.12
C HIS A 155 8.08 22.24 8.82
N PRO A 156 9.30 22.84 8.92
CA PRO A 156 10.18 23.03 7.77
C PRO A 156 10.58 21.71 7.13
N GLN A 157 10.90 21.74 5.83
CA GLN A 157 11.20 20.54 5.03
C GLN A 157 12.21 19.58 5.68
N ASP A 158 13.33 20.09 6.20
CA ASP A 158 14.37 19.24 6.80
C ASP A 158 13.88 18.55 8.09
N GLU A 159 13.01 19.20 8.86
CA GLU A 159 12.35 18.58 10.02
C GLU A 159 11.35 17.52 9.59
N VAL A 160 10.57 17.78 8.53
CA VAL A 160 9.65 16.79 7.96
C VAL A 160 10.39 15.56 7.49
N LEU A 161 11.51 15.71 6.76
CA LEU A 161 12.30 14.57 6.30
C LEU A 161 12.87 13.76 7.46
N ALA A 162 13.34 14.43 8.53
CA ALA A 162 13.81 13.77 9.74
C ALA A 162 12.69 13.01 10.47
N ALA A 163 11.49 13.61 10.56
CA ALA A 163 10.31 12.97 11.14
C ALA A 163 9.85 11.76 10.33
N VAL A 164 9.77 11.90 9.01
CA VAL A 164 9.48 10.78 8.08
C VAL A 164 10.45 9.62 8.29
N GLY A 165 11.76 9.89 8.34
CA GLY A 165 12.76 8.87 8.64
C GLY A 165 12.54 8.21 10.01
N THR A 166 12.15 9.00 11.02
CA THR A 166 11.88 8.49 12.37
C THR A 166 10.64 7.58 12.40
N VAL A 167 9.57 7.96 11.74
CA VAL A 167 8.33 7.17 11.66
C VAL A 167 8.57 5.90 10.86
N TRP A 168 9.16 5.98 9.66
CA TRP A 168 9.47 4.81 8.84
C TRP A 168 10.42 3.84 9.52
N LYS A 169 11.39 4.34 10.29
CA LYS A 169 12.28 3.47 11.05
C LYS A 169 11.52 2.60 12.05
N GLN A 170 10.57 3.16 12.80
CA GLN A 170 9.75 2.41 13.76
C GLN A 170 8.90 1.34 13.05
N ILE A 171 8.22 1.72 11.96
CA ILE A 171 7.43 0.80 11.14
C ILE A 171 8.32 -0.33 10.61
N ALA A 172 9.42 0.02 9.97
CA ALA A 172 10.31 -0.95 9.36
C ALA A 172 10.98 -1.89 10.38
N GLU A 173 11.32 -1.41 11.58
CA GLU A 173 11.85 -2.24 12.66
C GLU A 173 10.78 -3.22 13.19
N GLN A 174 9.53 -2.79 13.36
CA GLN A 174 8.42 -3.64 13.79
C GLN A 174 8.18 -4.80 12.83
N PHE A 175 8.17 -4.51 11.54
CA PHE A 175 7.89 -5.49 10.49
C PHE A 175 9.15 -6.08 9.84
N ARG A 176 10.30 -5.93 10.45
CA ARG A 176 11.62 -6.28 9.89
C ARG A 176 11.74 -7.73 9.41
N ASN A 177 11.09 -8.66 10.09
CA ASN A 177 11.19 -10.10 9.82
C ASN A 177 9.98 -10.66 9.07
N TYR A 178 9.11 -9.79 8.56
CA TYR A 178 7.92 -10.17 7.81
C TYR A 178 8.27 -10.65 6.40
N PRO A 179 7.43 -11.52 5.80
CA PRO A 179 7.68 -12.08 4.48
C PRO A 179 7.58 -11.04 3.37
N ASP A 180 7.83 -11.47 2.14
CA ASP A 180 7.78 -10.67 0.93
C ASP A 180 6.36 -10.23 0.53
N HIS A 181 5.33 -10.91 1.02
CA HIS A 181 3.93 -10.47 0.84
C HIS A 181 3.59 -9.20 1.63
N LEU A 182 4.40 -8.76 2.58
CA LEU A 182 4.27 -7.42 3.15
C LEU A 182 5.10 -6.44 2.36
N VAL A 183 4.46 -5.45 1.78
CA VAL A 183 5.03 -4.39 0.95
C VAL A 183 4.86 -3.06 1.66
N PHE A 184 5.82 -2.15 1.53
CA PHE A 184 5.72 -0.81 2.08
C PHE A 184 5.53 0.21 0.96
N GLU A 185 4.53 1.07 1.10
CA GLU A 185 4.30 2.24 0.27
C GLU A 185 4.71 3.49 1.04
N GLY A 186 5.58 4.32 0.46
CA GLY A 186 6.22 5.42 1.17
C GLY A 186 5.23 6.39 1.80
N PHE A 187 4.29 6.84 0.99
CA PHE A 187 3.25 7.80 1.37
C PHE A 187 1.98 7.50 0.60
N ASN A 188 0.88 8.16 0.97
CA ASN A 188 -0.33 8.18 0.17
C ASN A 188 -0.15 9.14 -1.02
N GLU A 189 -0.78 10.29 -0.98
CA GLU A 189 -0.73 11.33 -2.01
C GLU A 189 0.39 12.32 -1.67
N ALA A 190 1.63 11.97 -2.00
CA ALA A 190 2.81 12.74 -1.64
C ALA A 190 2.70 14.18 -2.17
N LEU A 191 2.32 15.09 -1.28
CA LEU A 191 2.13 16.49 -1.58
C LEU A 191 3.46 17.24 -1.36
N GLY A 192 3.93 17.89 -2.41
CA GLY A 192 5.18 18.62 -2.35
C GLY A 192 5.07 20.04 -1.80
N THR A 193 3.87 20.54 -1.55
CA THR A 193 3.68 21.92 -1.10
C THR A 193 3.52 21.97 0.42
N PRO A 194 4.46 22.59 1.15
CA PRO A 194 4.32 22.82 2.59
C PRO A 194 3.08 23.67 2.87
N GLN A 195 2.35 23.30 3.92
CA GLN A 195 1.16 24.04 4.32
C GLN A 195 1.46 25.08 5.42
N ASP A 196 2.73 25.30 5.75
CA ASP A 196 3.20 26.31 6.70
C ASP A 196 3.22 27.75 6.13
N GLY A 197 2.76 27.91 4.88
CA GLY A 197 2.77 29.19 4.16
C GLY A 197 4.06 29.45 3.38
N THR A 198 4.99 28.51 3.32
CA THR A 198 6.16 28.60 2.45
C THR A 198 5.74 28.33 1.01
N GLU A 199 5.97 29.29 0.12
CA GLU A 199 5.76 29.09 -1.30
C GLU A 199 7.02 28.46 -1.93
N LEU A 200 6.86 27.27 -2.51
CA LEU A 200 7.90 26.61 -3.29
C LEU A 200 7.69 26.86 -4.78
N THR A 201 8.78 26.96 -5.51
CA THR A 201 8.72 26.82 -6.97
C THR A 201 8.40 25.40 -7.35
N GLU A 202 7.95 25.19 -8.58
CA GLU A 202 7.64 23.85 -9.10
C GLU A 202 8.87 22.92 -8.98
N ASP A 203 10.07 23.38 -9.30
CA ASP A 203 11.29 22.59 -9.19
C ASP A 203 11.63 22.22 -7.73
N GLU A 204 11.45 23.15 -6.79
CA GLU A 204 11.64 22.89 -5.37
C GLU A 204 10.60 21.88 -4.84
N THR A 205 9.38 21.91 -5.36
CA THR A 205 8.32 20.97 -4.98
C THR A 205 8.67 19.55 -5.45
N TYR A 206 9.13 19.39 -6.70
CA TYR A 206 9.60 18.08 -7.19
C TYR A 206 10.81 17.57 -6.41
N ASP A 207 11.79 18.44 -6.12
CA ASP A 207 12.95 18.07 -5.30
C ASP A 207 12.50 17.55 -3.92
N TYR A 208 11.52 18.20 -3.32
CA TYR A 208 11.00 17.78 -2.01
C TYR A 208 10.34 16.40 -2.05
N VAL A 209 9.46 16.16 -3.02
CA VAL A 209 8.81 14.84 -3.20
C VAL A 209 9.86 13.75 -3.47
N ASN A 210 10.84 14.02 -4.33
CA ASN A 210 11.91 13.08 -4.63
C ASN A 210 12.75 12.77 -3.38
N ARG A 211 13.09 13.77 -2.57
CA ARG A 211 13.82 13.59 -1.29
C ARG A 211 13.01 12.82 -0.25
N MET A 212 11.70 13.00 -0.18
CA MET A 212 10.83 12.23 0.70
C MET A 212 10.86 10.74 0.34
N ASN A 213 10.71 10.41 -0.94
CA ASN A 213 10.80 9.04 -1.42
C ASN A 213 12.19 8.42 -1.17
N GLN A 214 13.26 9.20 -1.38
CA GLN A 214 14.62 8.74 -1.07
C GLN A 214 14.81 8.47 0.43
N THR A 215 14.33 9.38 1.30
CA THR A 215 14.38 9.20 2.75
C THR A 215 13.67 7.93 3.20
N PHE A 216 12.51 7.64 2.60
CA PHE A 216 11.77 6.40 2.86
C PHE A 216 12.61 5.17 2.50
N VAL A 217 13.10 5.09 1.26
CA VAL A 217 13.89 3.93 0.79
C VAL A 217 15.12 3.72 1.64
N ASP A 218 15.93 4.75 1.84
CA ASP A 218 17.16 4.68 2.63
C ASP A 218 16.90 4.22 4.07
N THR A 219 15.85 4.77 4.68
CA THR A 219 15.48 4.41 6.06
C THR A 219 15.07 2.95 6.17
N VAL A 220 14.20 2.47 5.27
CA VAL A 220 13.76 1.07 5.30
C VAL A 220 14.93 0.13 5.06
N ARG A 221 15.77 0.39 4.07
CA ARG A 221 16.96 -0.43 3.77
C ARG A 221 17.94 -0.49 4.94
N ALA A 222 18.16 0.62 5.63
CA ALA A 222 19.06 0.71 6.78
C ALA A 222 18.65 -0.18 7.97
N THR A 223 17.35 -0.51 8.11
CA THR A 223 16.89 -1.42 9.17
C THR A 223 17.34 -2.87 8.97
N GLY A 224 17.70 -3.27 7.76
CA GLY A 224 18.20 -4.60 7.44
C GLY A 224 17.16 -5.73 7.61
N GLY A 225 17.61 -6.95 7.85
CA GLY A 225 16.73 -8.12 7.90
C GLY A 225 16.04 -8.36 6.56
N ASN A 226 14.74 -8.65 6.56
CA ASN A 226 13.96 -8.82 5.34
C ASN A 226 13.74 -7.50 4.59
N ASN A 227 13.82 -6.37 5.28
CA ASN A 227 13.70 -5.05 4.66
C ASN A 227 14.84 -4.74 3.68
N ALA A 228 15.98 -5.43 3.81
CA ALA A 228 17.07 -5.31 2.84
C ALA A 228 16.70 -5.80 1.42
N ALA A 229 15.61 -6.57 1.26
CA ALA A 229 15.16 -7.08 -0.04
C ALA A 229 13.63 -6.94 -0.24
N ARG A 230 12.93 -6.21 0.64
CA ARG A 230 11.50 -5.96 0.56
C ARG A 230 11.16 -5.11 -0.67
N ILE A 231 10.05 -5.42 -1.33
CA ILE A 231 9.46 -4.54 -2.34
C ILE A 231 8.99 -3.26 -1.66
N LEU A 232 9.35 -2.12 -2.25
CA LEU A 232 8.95 -0.80 -1.80
C LEU A 232 8.23 -0.07 -2.93
N ILE A 233 7.22 0.71 -2.57
CA ILE A 233 6.44 1.52 -3.52
C ILE A 233 6.74 2.99 -3.25
N ALA A 234 7.38 3.64 -4.21
CA ALA A 234 7.57 5.09 -4.18
C ALA A 234 6.26 5.79 -4.57
N SER A 235 5.85 6.77 -3.79
CA SER A 235 4.64 7.53 -4.10
C SER A 235 4.89 8.50 -5.24
N GLY A 236 4.03 8.47 -6.25
CA GLY A 236 4.03 9.50 -7.27
C GLY A 236 3.73 10.89 -6.68
N TYR A 237 4.14 11.95 -7.39
CA TYR A 237 3.82 13.29 -6.93
C TYR A 237 2.30 13.48 -6.92
N TRP A 238 1.74 13.63 -5.71
CA TRP A 238 0.30 13.69 -5.45
C TRP A 238 -0.47 12.51 -6.09
N THR A 239 0.21 11.39 -6.33
CA THR A 239 -0.27 10.23 -7.10
C THR A 239 -0.96 10.59 -8.44
N ASN A 240 -0.77 11.84 -8.87
CA ASN A 240 -1.29 12.36 -10.14
C ASN A 240 -0.41 11.85 -11.29
N ILE A 241 -1.04 11.34 -12.35
CA ILE A 241 -0.34 10.70 -13.46
C ILE A 241 0.52 11.70 -14.25
N ASP A 242 -0.01 12.89 -14.59
CA ASP A 242 0.73 13.88 -15.33
C ASP A 242 1.95 14.38 -14.57
N LEU A 243 1.78 14.66 -13.25
CA LEU A 243 2.87 15.10 -12.39
C LEU A 243 3.91 13.99 -12.16
N THR A 244 3.47 12.73 -12.03
CA THR A 244 4.36 11.60 -11.79
C THR A 244 5.12 11.18 -13.06
N THR A 245 4.55 11.40 -14.24
CA THR A 245 5.22 11.10 -15.52
C THR A 245 6.08 12.24 -16.05
N ASP A 246 6.02 13.43 -15.43
CA ASP A 246 6.95 14.54 -15.74
C ASP A 246 8.41 14.13 -15.50
N GLU A 247 9.33 14.67 -16.31
CA GLU A 247 10.77 14.37 -16.22
C GLU A 247 11.41 14.79 -14.88
N LYS A 248 10.81 15.72 -14.16
CA LYS A 248 11.27 16.21 -12.85
C LYS A 248 11.01 15.21 -11.72
N PHE A 249 10.00 14.34 -11.87
CA PHE A 249 9.80 13.25 -10.94
C PHE A 249 10.85 12.17 -11.14
N CYS A 250 11.61 11.87 -10.09
CA CYS A 250 12.64 10.86 -10.11
C CYS A 250 12.30 9.71 -9.17
N MET A 251 12.39 8.48 -9.66
CA MET A 251 12.37 7.32 -8.78
C MET A 251 13.56 7.39 -7.80
N PRO A 252 13.38 7.02 -6.53
CA PRO A 252 14.49 6.96 -5.60
C PRO A 252 15.54 5.94 -6.05
N GLU A 253 16.78 6.21 -5.72
CA GLU A 253 17.85 5.23 -5.87
C GLU A 253 17.68 4.12 -4.83
N ASP A 254 17.87 2.87 -5.24
CA ASP A 254 17.86 1.72 -4.34
C ASP A 254 19.16 0.93 -4.46
N THR A 255 19.70 0.52 -3.33
CA THR A 255 20.89 -0.35 -3.27
C THR A 255 20.60 -1.78 -3.73
N VAL A 256 19.32 -2.14 -3.86
CA VAL A 256 18.85 -3.47 -4.31
C VAL A 256 18.08 -3.31 -5.62
N PRO A 257 18.55 -3.88 -6.72
CA PRO A 257 17.90 -3.73 -8.02
C PRO A 257 16.52 -4.39 -8.03
N ASP A 258 15.64 -3.87 -8.88
CA ASP A 258 14.34 -4.45 -9.24
C ASP A 258 13.40 -4.64 -8.03
N LYS A 259 13.47 -3.73 -7.02
CA LYS A 259 12.64 -3.79 -5.81
C LYS A 259 11.69 -2.61 -5.63
N LEU A 260 11.61 -1.72 -6.62
CA LEU A 260 10.77 -0.54 -6.54
C LEU A 260 9.57 -0.64 -7.48
N MET A 261 8.43 -0.15 -7.00
CA MET A 261 7.24 0.19 -7.78
C MET A 261 6.96 1.67 -7.65
N VAL A 262 6.12 2.21 -8.50
CA VAL A 262 5.59 3.58 -8.38
C VAL A 262 4.09 3.54 -8.12
N SER A 263 3.60 4.35 -7.18
CA SER A 263 2.18 4.50 -6.89
C SER A 263 1.59 5.70 -7.62
N VAL A 264 0.44 5.49 -8.25
CA VAL A 264 -0.47 6.52 -8.75
C VAL A 264 -1.90 6.17 -8.37
N HIS A 265 -2.82 7.15 -8.44
CA HIS A 265 -4.22 6.91 -8.16
C HIS A 265 -5.08 7.19 -9.40
N TYR A 266 -6.27 6.59 -9.44
CA TYR A 266 -7.38 6.88 -10.35
C TYR A 266 -6.98 6.95 -11.83
N ILE A 267 -6.46 5.85 -12.38
CA ILE A 267 -6.20 5.74 -13.84
C ILE A 267 -7.45 5.97 -14.69
N ASP A 268 -8.62 5.78 -14.10
CA ASP A 268 -9.93 6.08 -14.66
C ASP A 268 -10.26 7.58 -14.62
N ASN A 269 -9.47 8.36 -13.90
CA ASN A 269 -9.64 9.80 -13.74
C ASN A 269 -11.04 10.24 -13.31
N SER A 270 -11.68 9.42 -12.48
CA SER A 270 -13.10 9.56 -12.10
C SER A 270 -13.46 10.93 -11.52
N PHE A 271 -12.53 11.57 -10.79
CA PHE A 271 -12.76 12.90 -10.22
C PHE A 271 -12.93 14.00 -11.27
N TYR A 272 -12.25 13.90 -12.41
CA TYR A 272 -12.32 14.92 -13.46
C TYR A 272 -13.42 14.66 -14.49
N TRP A 273 -13.84 13.40 -14.64
CA TRP A 273 -14.72 12.97 -15.72
C TRP A 273 -16.08 12.43 -15.24
N MET A 274 -16.48 12.72 -14.02
CA MET A 274 -17.63 12.12 -13.33
C MET A 274 -18.88 11.90 -14.18
N ASN A 275 -19.30 12.91 -14.93
CA ASN A 275 -20.50 12.83 -15.80
C ASN A 275 -20.21 12.34 -17.22
N GLN A 276 -18.99 11.90 -17.50
CA GLN A 276 -18.53 11.48 -18.83
C GLN A 276 -17.86 10.10 -18.81
N ILE A 277 -17.79 9.47 -17.65
CA ILE A 277 -17.23 8.12 -17.51
C ILE A 277 -18.00 7.15 -18.43
N GLY A 278 -17.25 6.32 -19.18
CA GLY A 278 -17.80 5.44 -20.20
C GLY A 278 -18.05 6.10 -21.57
N GLY A 279 -17.78 7.39 -21.74
CA GLY A 279 -17.82 8.05 -23.02
C GLY A 279 -16.50 8.03 -23.78
N GLU A 280 -16.51 8.15 -25.13
CA GLU A 280 -15.32 8.07 -25.99
C GLU A 280 -14.17 8.99 -25.55
N ARG A 281 -14.46 10.20 -25.08
CA ARG A 281 -13.42 11.14 -24.63
C ARG A 281 -12.76 10.69 -23.33
N TRP A 282 -13.52 10.12 -22.43
CA TRP A 282 -13.00 9.55 -21.18
C TRP A 282 -12.15 8.33 -21.46
N GLU A 283 -12.61 7.42 -22.33
CA GLU A 283 -11.85 6.24 -22.74
C GLU A 283 -10.52 6.62 -23.37
N GLN A 284 -10.55 7.60 -24.29
CA GLN A 284 -9.31 8.10 -24.92
C GLN A 284 -8.36 8.70 -23.90
N TYR A 285 -8.87 9.54 -23.00
CA TYR A 285 -8.04 10.19 -21.98
C TYR A 285 -7.42 9.16 -21.02
N SER A 286 -8.21 8.23 -20.52
CA SER A 286 -7.70 7.16 -19.62
C SER A 286 -6.66 6.29 -20.34
N THR A 287 -6.87 5.97 -21.62
CA THR A 287 -5.91 5.25 -22.43
C THR A 287 -4.59 6.05 -22.60
N ASP A 288 -4.68 7.34 -22.87
CA ASP A 288 -3.50 8.20 -23.02
C ASP A 288 -2.70 8.28 -21.70
N GLN A 289 -3.39 8.38 -20.54
CA GLN A 289 -2.77 8.36 -19.21
C GLN A 289 -2.07 7.01 -18.92
N CYS A 290 -2.70 5.90 -19.26
CA CYS A 290 -2.08 4.58 -19.11
C CYS A 290 -0.87 4.42 -20.04
N ASN A 291 -0.91 4.96 -21.24
CA ASN A 291 0.23 4.97 -22.17
C ASN A 291 1.43 5.77 -21.62
N LEU A 292 1.17 6.92 -20.98
CA LEU A 292 2.22 7.70 -20.29
C LEU A 292 2.89 6.88 -19.18
N LEU A 293 2.09 6.26 -18.32
CA LEU A 293 2.60 5.41 -17.23
C LEU A 293 3.41 4.22 -17.77
N LYS A 294 2.88 3.55 -18.79
CA LYS A 294 3.56 2.43 -19.43
C LYS A 294 4.92 2.84 -19.99
N ALA A 295 4.97 3.90 -20.78
CA ALA A 295 6.19 4.38 -21.41
C ALA A 295 7.23 4.85 -20.39
N ARG A 296 6.79 5.49 -19.29
CA ARG A 296 7.69 6.03 -18.27
C ARG A 296 8.21 4.94 -17.32
N PHE A 297 7.38 3.98 -16.93
CA PHE A 297 7.66 3.05 -15.85
C PHE A 297 7.66 1.58 -16.30
N THR A 298 6.53 1.02 -16.74
CA THR A 298 6.42 -0.43 -16.99
C THR A 298 7.38 -0.90 -18.09
N ASP A 299 7.54 -0.16 -19.18
CA ASP A 299 8.48 -0.49 -20.25
C ASP A 299 9.96 -0.39 -19.80
N ASN A 300 10.20 0.22 -18.65
CA ASN A 300 11.51 0.34 -18.01
C ASN A 300 11.67 -0.59 -16.79
N GLY A 301 10.78 -1.56 -16.60
CA GLY A 301 10.87 -2.56 -15.54
C GLY A 301 10.41 -2.07 -14.17
N ILE A 302 9.70 -0.94 -14.09
CA ILE A 302 9.13 -0.39 -12.87
C ILE A 302 7.63 -0.63 -12.91
N PRO A 303 7.05 -1.51 -12.07
CA PRO A 303 5.61 -1.74 -12.03
C PRO A 303 4.86 -0.51 -11.54
N VAL A 304 3.66 -0.32 -12.06
CA VAL A 304 2.72 0.71 -11.60
C VAL A 304 1.72 0.08 -10.63
N PHE A 305 1.72 0.59 -9.42
CA PHE A 305 0.74 0.29 -8.38
C PHE A 305 -0.33 1.38 -8.39
N VAL A 306 -1.56 1.02 -8.74
CA VAL A 306 -2.69 1.95 -8.71
C VAL A 306 -3.34 1.84 -7.35
N GLY A 307 -2.80 2.58 -6.37
CA GLY A 307 -3.14 2.46 -4.95
C GLY A 307 -4.60 2.74 -4.63
N GLU A 308 -5.26 3.54 -5.47
CA GLU A 308 -6.69 3.81 -5.38
C GLU A 308 -7.31 3.82 -6.78
N CYS A 309 -8.31 2.98 -6.99
CA CYS A 309 -9.20 2.96 -8.13
C CYS A 309 -10.63 3.15 -7.67
N THR A 310 -11.50 3.65 -8.53
CA THR A 310 -12.93 3.72 -8.23
C THR A 310 -13.52 2.32 -8.10
N SER A 311 -14.11 2.02 -6.96
CA SER A 311 -14.80 0.74 -6.71
C SER A 311 -16.26 0.76 -7.17
N ILE A 312 -16.89 1.91 -7.07
CA ILE A 312 -18.25 2.15 -7.54
C ILE A 312 -18.33 3.48 -8.26
N TYR A 313 -19.21 3.53 -9.25
CA TYR A 313 -19.48 4.74 -10.01
C TYR A 313 -20.90 5.22 -9.77
N GLU A 314 -21.04 6.53 -9.59
CA GLU A 314 -22.31 7.24 -9.42
C GLU A 314 -22.30 8.54 -10.23
N ASP A 315 -23.44 8.90 -10.81
CA ASP A 315 -23.58 10.14 -11.62
C ASP A 315 -23.30 11.43 -10.81
N SER A 316 -23.34 11.35 -9.51
CA SER A 316 -23.46 12.52 -8.64
C SER A 316 -22.27 12.81 -7.74
N HIS A 317 -21.06 12.44 -8.06
CA HIS A 317 -19.89 12.98 -7.40
C HIS A 317 -19.16 12.12 -6.40
N PHE A 318 -19.80 11.25 -5.66
CA PHE A 318 -19.12 10.46 -4.66
C PHE A 318 -19.81 9.11 -4.52
N ILE A 319 -18.99 8.19 -4.16
CA ILE A 319 -19.38 6.85 -3.81
C ILE A 319 -20.50 6.90 -2.77
N GLN A 320 -21.73 6.63 -3.17
CA GLN A 320 -22.90 6.56 -2.30
C GLN A 320 -23.74 5.34 -2.64
N ASN A 321 -24.39 4.79 -1.67
CA ASN A 321 -25.36 3.72 -1.84
C ASN A 321 -26.74 4.28 -2.22
N PRO A 322 -27.52 3.58 -3.03
CA PRO A 322 -27.16 2.34 -3.75
C PRO A 322 -26.32 2.59 -4.99
N ARG A 323 -25.61 1.53 -5.45
CA ARG A 323 -24.89 1.57 -6.73
C ARG A 323 -25.85 1.80 -7.88
N THR A 324 -25.39 2.60 -8.87
CA THR A 324 -26.16 2.88 -10.07
C THR A 324 -26.15 1.70 -11.05
N GLU A 325 -27.16 1.60 -11.89
CA GLU A 325 -27.19 0.65 -12.99
C GLU A 325 -26.00 0.91 -13.93
N GLY A 326 -25.27 -0.16 -14.30
CA GLY A 326 -24.09 -0.08 -15.17
C GLY A 326 -22.77 0.17 -14.41
N SER A 327 -22.79 0.38 -13.09
CA SER A 327 -21.55 0.56 -12.32
C SER A 327 -20.62 -0.66 -12.40
N SER A 328 -21.15 -1.88 -12.48
CA SER A 328 -20.35 -3.09 -12.66
C SER A 328 -19.65 -3.15 -14.03
N ALA A 329 -20.25 -2.60 -15.08
CA ALA A 329 -19.60 -2.50 -16.39
C ALA A 329 -18.44 -1.47 -16.35
N CYS A 330 -18.61 -0.38 -15.60
CA CYS A 330 -17.54 0.58 -15.39
C CYS A 330 -16.38 -0.05 -14.58
N LEU A 331 -16.69 -0.78 -13.51
CA LEU A 331 -15.72 -1.54 -12.75
C LEU A 331 -14.94 -2.53 -13.63
N GLN A 332 -15.64 -3.30 -14.46
CA GLN A 332 -15.02 -4.21 -15.43
C GLN A 332 -14.03 -3.47 -16.34
N TYR A 333 -14.46 -2.34 -16.93
CA TYR A 333 -13.61 -1.55 -17.84
C TYR A 333 -12.33 -1.08 -17.15
N ILE A 334 -12.43 -0.52 -15.94
CA ILE A 334 -11.28 -0.02 -15.17
C ILE A 334 -10.30 -1.14 -14.85
N LEU A 335 -10.79 -2.28 -14.38
CA LEU A 335 -9.95 -3.43 -14.05
C LEU A 335 -9.35 -4.09 -15.28
N ASP A 336 -10.10 -4.16 -16.38
CA ASP A 336 -9.58 -4.64 -17.67
C ASP A 336 -8.45 -3.77 -18.18
N MET A 337 -8.63 -2.45 -18.12
CA MET A 337 -7.60 -1.49 -18.51
C MET A 337 -6.34 -1.68 -17.65
N ALA A 338 -6.47 -1.75 -16.33
CA ALA A 338 -5.33 -1.99 -15.45
C ALA A 338 -4.61 -3.31 -15.78
N ALA A 339 -5.36 -4.39 -15.98
CA ALA A 339 -4.81 -5.70 -16.33
C ALA A 339 -4.11 -5.69 -17.70
N ASP A 340 -4.64 -4.98 -18.69
CA ASP A 340 -4.04 -4.90 -20.04
C ASP A 340 -2.69 -4.17 -20.03
N TYR A 341 -2.56 -3.17 -19.18
CA TYR A 341 -1.31 -2.43 -18.96
C TYR A 341 -0.37 -3.08 -17.93
N THR A 342 -0.77 -4.20 -17.31
CA THR A 342 -0.03 -4.89 -16.25
C THR A 342 0.18 -4.04 -14.99
N PHE A 343 -0.76 -3.17 -14.68
CA PHE A 343 -0.82 -2.42 -13.44
C PHE A 343 -1.47 -3.22 -12.32
N VAL A 344 -1.20 -2.87 -11.08
CA VAL A 344 -1.82 -3.46 -9.89
C VAL A 344 -2.98 -2.56 -9.44
N PRO A 345 -4.23 -2.89 -9.76
CA PRO A 345 -5.38 -2.08 -9.35
C PRO A 345 -5.80 -2.41 -7.92
N VAL A 346 -5.95 -1.38 -7.08
CA VAL A 346 -6.45 -1.51 -5.71
C VAL A 346 -7.67 -0.61 -5.55
N LEU A 347 -8.82 -1.22 -5.36
CA LEU A 347 -10.10 -0.51 -5.27
C LEU A 347 -10.17 0.31 -3.98
N TRP A 348 -10.56 1.59 -4.07
CA TRP A 348 -10.87 2.39 -2.89
C TRP A 348 -12.27 2.06 -2.39
N ASP A 349 -12.36 1.51 -1.19
CA ASP A 349 -13.63 1.18 -0.57
C ASP A 349 -13.69 1.66 0.88
N VAL A 350 -14.84 2.20 1.25
CA VAL A 350 -15.09 2.78 2.57
C VAL A 350 -16.50 2.41 3.06
N ASN A 351 -16.63 2.18 4.34
CA ASN A 351 -17.91 2.17 5.07
C ASN A 351 -19.03 1.34 4.41
N ASP A 352 -18.75 0.09 4.06
CA ASP A 352 -19.72 -0.86 3.49
C ASP A 352 -20.31 -0.48 2.11
N ASN A 353 -19.60 0.33 1.31
CA ASN A 353 -20.13 0.73 0.00
C ASN A 353 -20.02 -0.37 -1.06
N PHE A 354 -18.83 -0.88 -1.29
CA PHE A 354 -18.56 -1.93 -2.26
C PHE A 354 -18.45 -3.29 -1.58
N TYR A 355 -17.61 -3.37 -0.56
CA TYR A 355 -17.43 -4.54 0.28
C TYR A 355 -18.09 -4.30 1.65
N SER A 356 -19.11 -5.11 1.97
CA SER A 356 -19.75 -5.03 3.30
C SER A 356 -18.84 -5.69 4.33
N ARG A 357 -18.26 -4.87 5.20
CA ARG A 357 -17.43 -5.36 6.31
C ARG A 357 -18.24 -6.04 7.39
N THR A 358 -19.53 -5.74 7.45
CA THR A 358 -20.48 -6.38 8.37
C THR A 358 -20.89 -7.77 7.87
N ASP A 359 -21.17 -7.89 6.57
CA ASP A 359 -21.56 -9.16 5.94
C ASP A 359 -20.36 -9.98 5.42
N CYS A 360 -19.16 -9.40 5.45
CA CYS A 360 -17.89 -9.99 5.00
C CYS A 360 -17.94 -10.47 3.54
N ARG A 361 -18.52 -9.66 2.64
CA ARG A 361 -18.66 -9.98 1.22
C ARG A 361 -18.85 -8.75 0.35
N ILE A 362 -18.63 -8.88 -0.95
CA ILE A 362 -19.00 -7.85 -1.92
C ILE A 362 -20.54 -7.72 -1.94
N SER A 363 -21.02 -6.47 -1.91
CA SER A 363 -22.43 -6.16 -1.76
C SER A 363 -23.28 -6.52 -2.99
N SER A 364 -22.67 -6.61 -4.18
CA SER A 364 -23.32 -6.85 -5.46
C SER A 364 -22.79 -8.14 -6.12
N ASP A 365 -23.70 -9.05 -6.49
CA ASP A 365 -23.34 -10.29 -7.20
C ASP A 365 -22.68 -10.00 -8.56
N SER A 366 -23.11 -8.94 -9.25
CA SER A 366 -22.51 -8.54 -10.53
C SER A 366 -21.08 -8.02 -10.37
N ASP A 367 -20.79 -7.31 -9.29
CA ASP A 367 -19.43 -6.85 -8.98
C ASP A 367 -18.53 -8.02 -8.54
N GLN A 368 -19.09 -8.96 -7.77
CA GLN A 368 -18.38 -10.19 -7.41
C GLN A 368 -17.98 -10.98 -8.68
N ALA A 369 -18.86 -11.06 -9.68
CA ALA A 369 -18.55 -11.71 -10.94
C ALA A 369 -17.41 -11.02 -11.69
N VAL A 370 -17.39 -9.68 -11.70
CA VAL A 370 -16.31 -8.89 -12.30
C VAL A 370 -14.97 -9.18 -11.60
N ILE A 371 -14.93 -9.11 -10.27
CA ILE A 371 -13.69 -9.39 -9.51
C ILE A 371 -13.19 -10.80 -9.82
N THR A 372 -14.06 -11.80 -9.81
CA THR A 372 -13.69 -13.19 -10.08
C THR A 372 -13.12 -13.34 -11.49
N GLU A 373 -13.79 -12.78 -12.51
CA GLU A 373 -13.34 -12.87 -13.91
C GLU A 373 -11.98 -12.22 -14.12
N VAL A 374 -11.79 -11.00 -13.60
CA VAL A 374 -10.53 -10.27 -13.78
C VAL A 374 -9.38 -10.92 -13.01
N ALA A 375 -9.62 -11.37 -11.77
CA ALA A 375 -8.62 -12.09 -11.00
C ALA A 375 -8.17 -13.38 -11.70
N ASP A 376 -9.10 -14.17 -12.22
CA ASP A 376 -8.80 -15.38 -13.01
C ASP A 376 -8.00 -15.05 -14.27
N ARG A 377 -8.34 -13.96 -14.96
CA ARG A 377 -7.63 -13.52 -16.17
C ARG A 377 -6.20 -13.09 -15.86
N ILE A 378 -5.97 -12.35 -14.79
CA ILE A 378 -4.62 -11.95 -14.36
C ILE A 378 -3.81 -13.19 -14.00
N ALA A 379 -4.37 -14.11 -13.22
CA ALA A 379 -3.69 -15.33 -12.81
C ALA A 379 -3.31 -16.26 -13.99
N GLN A 380 -4.09 -16.24 -15.07
CA GLN A 380 -3.83 -17.06 -16.28
C GLN A 380 -2.88 -16.37 -17.27
N LYS A 381 -2.65 -15.05 -17.14
CA LYS A 381 -1.74 -14.32 -18.02
C LYS A 381 -0.32 -14.78 -17.70
N GLU A 382 0.31 -15.56 -18.61
CA GLU A 382 1.72 -15.91 -18.47
C GLU A 382 2.53 -14.62 -18.39
N TYR A 383 3.19 -14.40 -17.25
CA TYR A 383 4.16 -13.34 -17.12
C TYR A 383 5.38 -13.71 -17.99
N THR A 384 5.36 -13.27 -19.23
CA THR A 384 6.55 -13.26 -20.08
C THR A 384 7.42 -12.10 -19.60
N GLY A 385 8.28 -12.37 -18.61
CA GLY A 385 9.26 -11.41 -18.14
C GLY A 385 9.94 -10.72 -19.30
N LEU A 386 10.35 -9.46 -19.13
CA LEU A 386 11.10 -8.71 -20.13
C LEU A 386 12.16 -9.62 -20.74
N PRO A 387 12.27 -9.71 -22.08
CA PRO A 387 13.36 -10.45 -22.69
C PRO A 387 14.65 -9.88 -22.15
N SER A 388 15.42 -10.72 -21.47
CA SER A 388 16.72 -10.36 -20.92
C SER A 388 17.51 -9.61 -21.99
N LEU A 389 17.70 -8.31 -21.83
CA LEU A 389 18.59 -7.48 -22.66
C LEU A 389 20.07 -7.94 -22.60
N CYS A 390 20.33 -9.09 -22.00
CA CYS A 390 21.65 -9.71 -21.87
C CYS A 390 22.08 -10.58 -23.06
N ILE A 391 21.30 -10.77 -24.13
CA ILE A 391 21.70 -11.65 -25.24
C ILE A 391 22.16 -10.89 -26.49
N LEU A 392 22.10 -9.57 -26.54
CA LEU A 392 22.50 -8.81 -27.76
C LEU A 392 23.87 -8.12 -27.69
N TYR A 393 24.69 -8.33 -26.66
CA TYR A 393 26.06 -7.78 -26.59
C TYR A 393 27.20 -8.78 -26.80
N CYS A 394 26.92 -10.02 -27.17
CA CYS A 394 27.95 -11.05 -27.39
C CYS A 394 28.17 -11.49 -28.83
N PHE A 395 27.58 -10.85 -29.84
CA PHE A 395 27.91 -11.18 -31.24
C PHE A 395 28.16 -9.92 -32.06
N ASN A 396 29.24 -9.20 -31.83
CA ASN A 396 29.90 -8.35 -32.82
C ASN A 396 31.28 -7.90 -32.32
N ARG A 397 32.17 -8.87 -32.13
CA ARG A 397 33.61 -8.68 -32.28
C ARG A 397 34.14 -9.90 -32.98
N GLU A 398 34.17 -9.82 -34.30
CA GLU A 398 35.12 -10.44 -35.22
C GLU A 398 34.61 -10.12 -36.64
N ILE A 399 35.11 -9.08 -37.23
CA ILE A 399 35.80 -8.96 -38.53
C ILE A 399 36.33 -7.53 -38.67
#